data_6afd07e52f59cee8dd4e05acad28d31c
#
_entry.id   6afd07e52f59cee8dd4e05acad28d31c
#
_cell.length_a   1.000
_cell.length_b   1.000
_cell.length_c   1.000
_cell.angle_alpha   90.00
_cell.angle_beta   90.00
_cell.angle_gamma   90.00
#
_symmetry.space_group_name_H-M   'P 1'
#
loop_
_entity.id
_entity.type
_entity.pdbx_description
1 polymer ?
#
loop_
_entity_poly.entity_id
_entity_poly.type
_entity_poly.pdbx_seq_one_letter_code
_entity_poly.pdbx_strand_id
1 'polypeptide(L)'
;MYNIRLLFIYIILSQPVQGKVKLGIDVLTENNFSIIKNKKVGLIINHTSINSNWRSTLEIIAESNACELVAIFTPEHGFDGKLDEYINYEDNLIYDVPVYSLYGETLRPQKRMIQNIDYLIFDILDIGARFYTYIGTMKYCMEVANENNIGFIILDRPNPINGIDISGPMLKKTNVFGLAGIHNLPIRHGMTPGELALLFKADEKMKLNLNIIKMEGWKRALWFDETGLPWVNPSPNIRNMNQACLYPGLGLFERLNVANKRGLPSPFEMIGAPWINAYDLVNHLNKYNLPGVNFTPIKFSPEEHKYRNELCEGIYITITDREKLEPVKLGFIIIITLYKMYPQEFDIDKLWHITRSQDLIEEIKNDTSIAELIKDWNKDLDVFRNNRAKYLLYP
;
A
#
# COMPACT_ATOMS: atom_id res chain seq x y z
N MET A 1 43.43 1.12 54.27
CA MET A 1 42.19 1.36 53.54
C MET A 1 42.47 1.39 52.05
N TYR A 2 42.24 0.29 51.36
CA TYR A 2 42.44 0.21 49.92
C TYR A 2 41.14 0.55 49.19
N ASN A 3 41.11 1.64 48.40
CA ASN A 3 39.96 2.01 47.57
C ASN A 3 40.02 1.20 46.29
N ILE A 4 39.12 0.21 46.14
CA ILE A 4 38.88 -0.50 44.85
C ILE A 4 37.96 0.37 44.04
N ARG A 5 38.45 1.02 42.96
CA ARG A 5 37.61 1.63 41.95
C ARG A 5 37.12 0.53 40.98
N LEU A 6 35.86 0.18 41.05
CA LEU A 6 35.20 -0.64 40.01
C LEU A 6 35.10 0.16 38.72
N LEU A 7 35.82 -0.27 37.70
CA LEU A 7 35.74 0.26 36.34
C LEU A 7 34.56 -0.46 35.61
N PHE A 8 33.44 0.21 35.47
CA PHE A 8 32.35 -0.30 34.62
C PHE A 8 32.73 -0.11 33.15
N ILE A 9 33.12 -1.20 32.51
CA ILE A 9 33.27 -1.22 31.04
C ILE A 9 31.88 -1.37 30.42
N TYR A 10 31.34 -0.28 29.89
CA TYR A 10 30.17 -0.34 29.03
C TYR A 10 30.59 -0.97 27.68
N ILE A 11 30.26 -2.26 27.50
CA ILE A 11 30.31 -2.90 26.20
C ILE A 11 29.11 -2.35 25.41
N ILE A 12 29.35 -1.32 24.61
CA ILE A 12 28.41 -0.91 23.57
C ILE A 12 28.46 -2.05 22.55
N LEU A 13 27.49 -2.96 22.62
CA LEU A 13 27.19 -3.89 21.54
C LEU A 13 26.73 -3.03 20.35
N SER A 14 27.68 -2.67 19.48
CA SER A 14 27.35 -2.12 18.17
C SER A 14 26.51 -3.18 17.45
N GLN A 15 25.21 -2.95 17.34
CA GLN A 15 24.41 -3.74 16.40
C GLN A 15 25.11 -3.60 15.03
N PRO A 16 25.26 -4.69 14.27
CA PRO A 16 25.80 -4.58 12.92
C PRO A 16 24.94 -3.58 12.16
N VAL A 17 25.55 -2.54 11.62
CA VAL A 17 24.90 -1.62 10.69
C VAL A 17 24.36 -2.49 9.57
N GLN A 18 23.07 -2.73 9.56
CA GLN A 18 22.43 -3.49 8.48
C GLN A 18 22.71 -2.72 7.18
N GLY A 19 23.34 -3.37 6.21
CA GLY A 19 23.62 -2.74 4.92
C GLY A 19 22.31 -2.20 4.33
N LYS A 20 22.40 -1.02 3.69
CA LYS A 20 21.26 -0.40 3.01
C LYS A 20 20.64 -1.41 2.02
N VAL A 21 19.32 -1.53 2.03
CA VAL A 21 18.61 -2.36 1.07
C VAL A 21 18.83 -1.81 -0.33
N LYS A 22 19.15 -2.69 -1.30
CA LYS A 22 19.17 -2.34 -2.72
C LYS A 22 17.81 -2.70 -3.33
N LEU A 23 17.22 -1.74 -4.02
CA LEU A 23 15.97 -1.93 -4.76
C LEU A 23 16.20 -2.70 -6.07
N GLY A 24 15.14 -3.23 -6.68
CA GLY A 24 15.25 -3.89 -7.98
C GLY A 24 15.92 -3.03 -9.05
N ILE A 25 15.70 -1.70 -9.04
CA ILE A 25 16.37 -0.78 -9.97
C ILE A 25 17.89 -0.68 -9.71
N ASP A 26 18.33 -0.71 -8.45
CA ASP A 26 19.76 -0.71 -8.12
C ASP A 26 20.41 -1.99 -8.66
N VAL A 27 19.79 -3.14 -8.43
CA VAL A 27 20.28 -4.44 -8.91
C VAL A 27 20.29 -4.52 -10.43
N LEU A 28 19.25 -4.00 -11.11
CA LEU A 28 19.20 -3.93 -12.58
C LEU A 28 20.39 -3.09 -13.12
N THR A 29 20.70 -1.97 -12.47
CA THR A 29 21.81 -1.09 -12.84
C THR A 29 23.15 -1.80 -12.65
N GLU A 30 23.37 -2.46 -11.50
CA GLU A 30 24.61 -3.21 -11.21
C GLU A 30 24.83 -4.37 -12.19
N ASN A 31 23.74 -4.97 -12.71
CA ASN A 31 23.78 -6.00 -13.75
C ASN A 31 23.89 -5.44 -15.18
N ASN A 32 24.26 -4.15 -15.32
CA ASN A 32 24.42 -3.46 -16.61
C ASN A 32 23.21 -3.63 -17.54
N PHE A 33 22.00 -3.62 -16.98
CA PHE A 33 20.73 -3.71 -17.70
C PHE A 33 20.60 -4.93 -18.64
N SER A 34 21.32 -6.01 -18.34
CA SER A 34 21.50 -7.16 -19.25
C SER A 34 20.20 -7.74 -19.79
N ILE A 35 19.12 -7.79 -18.97
CA ILE A 35 17.81 -8.36 -19.35
C ILE A 35 17.04 -7.50 -20.36
N ILE A 36 17.31 -6.18 -20.40
CA ILE A 36 16.63 -5.23 -21.30
C ILE A 36 17.54 -4.71 -22.41
N LYS A 37 18.74 -5.26 -22.55
CA LYS A 37 19.72 -4.80 -23.55
C LYS A 37 19.17 -4.92 -24.96
N ASN A 38 19.21 -3.81 -25.72
CA ASN A 38 18.69 -3.69 -27.08
C ASN A 38 17.19 -4.00 -27.21
N LYS A 39 16.40 -3.78 -26.13
CA LYS A 39 14.96 -3.98 -26.10
C LYS A 39 14.21 -2.66 -26.14
N LYS A 40 12.98 -2.68 -26.63
CA LYS A 40 12.02 -1.59 -26.53
C LYS A 40 11.21 -1.76 -25.26
N VAL A 41 11.27 -0.77 -24.36
CA VAL A 41 10.67 -0.87 -23.03
C VAL A 41 9.60 0.20 -22.79
N GLY A 42 8.51 -0.19 -22.10
CA GLY A 42 7.55 0.73 -21.52
C GLY A 42 7.68 0.72 -20.00
N LEU A 43 7.74 1.90 -19.36
CA LEU A 43 7.85 2.02 -17.90
C LEU A 43 6.47 2.27 -17.28
N ILE A 44 6.13 1.51 -16.24
CA ILE A 44 4.96 1.73 -15.39
C ILE A 44 5.49 2.29 -14.08
N ILE A 45 5.42 3.61 -13.92
CA ILE A 45 6.13 4.36 -12.88
C ILE A 45 5.32 5.54 -12.35
N ASN A 46 5.73 6.04 -11.20
CA ASN A 46 5.32 7.32 -10.64
C ASN A 46 6.47 7.97 -9.85
N HIS A 47 6.20 9.03 -9.10
CA HIS A 47 7.17 9.75 -8.27
C HIS A 47 7.90 8.88 -7.23
N THR A 48 7.36 7.70 -6.85
CA THR A 48 8.04 6.77 -5.93
C THR A 48 9.10 5.92 -6.61
N SER A 49 9.18 5.96 -7.94
CA SER A 49 10.09 5.16 -8.76
C SER A 49 11.49 5.78 -8.74
N ILE A 50 12.15 5.70 -7.61
CA ILE A 50 13.51 6.16 -7.38
C ILE A 50 14.39 5.01 -6.89
N ASN A 51 15.68 5.13 -7.13
CA ASN A 51 16.67 4.20 -6.59
C ASN A 51 17.04 4.53 -5.13
N SER A 52 17.89 3.72 -4.53
CA SER A 52 18.37 3.93 -3.16
C SER A 52 19.16 5.25 -2.96
N ASN A 53 19.51 5.96 -4.01
CA ASN A 53 20.27 7.21 -4.01
C ASN A 53 19.49 8.40 -4.58
N TRP A 54 18.14 8.38 -4.52
CA TRP A 54 17.25 9.45 -4.97
C TRP A 54 17.22 9.70 -6.49
N ARG A 55 17.86 8.87 -7.33
CA ARG A 55 17.74 9.00 -8.77
C ARG A 55 16.47 8.33 -9.27
N SER A 56 15.76 9.00 -10.12
CA SER A 56 14.54 8.48 -10.77
C SER A 56 14.87 7.26 -11.65
N THR A 57 14.03 6.24 -11.59
CA THR A 57 14.10 5.07 -12.49
C THR A 57 14.01 5.49 -13.95
N LEU A 58 13.20 6.51 -14.24
CA LEU A 58 13.10 7.08 -15.59
C LEU A 58 14.46 7.63 -16.07
N GLU A 59 15.11 8.47 -15.27
CA GLU A 59 16.45 9.01 -15.60
C GLU A 59 17.47 7.89 -15.80
N ILE A 60 17.49 6.92 -14.88
CA ILE A 60 18.43 5.79 -14.94
C ILE A 60 18.25 4.99 -16.23
N ILE A 61 17.03 4.69 -16.63
CA ILE A 61 16.73 3.92 -17.84
C ILE A 61 17.02 4.76 -19.10
N ALA A 62 16.55 6.00 -19.16
CA ALA A 62 16.72 6.88 -20.32
C ALA A 62 18.19 7.18 -20.61
N GLU A 63 19.03 7.39 -19.58
CA GLU A 63 20.45 7.70 -19.72
C GLU A 63 21.33 6.46 -19.92
N SER A 64 20.81 5.26 -19.66
CA SER A 64 21.60 4.02 -19.70
C SER A 64 22.09 3.65 -21.11
N ASN A 65 21.41 4.13 -22.17
CA ASN A 65 21.60 3.71 -23.55
C ASN A 65 21.57 2.17 -23.74
N ALA A 66 21.06 1.43 -22.77
CA ALA A 66 20.99 -0.04 -22.82
C ALA A 66 19.77 -0.53 -23.61
N CYS A 67 18.69 0.26 -23.61
CA CYS A 67 17.41 -0.05 -24.23
C CYS A 67 16.79 1.21 -24.86
N GLU A 68 15.74 1.01 -25.66
CA GLU A 68 14.92 2.09 -26.22
C GLU A 68 13.68 2.26 -25.33
N LEU A 69 13.56 3.42 -24.66
CA LEU A 69 12.34 3.78 -23.94
C LEU A 69 11.30 4.29 -24.93
N VAL A 70 10.12 3.66 -25.00
CA VAL A 70 9.09 3.95 -26.01
C VAL A 70 7.76 4.41 -25.43
N ALA A 71 7.50 4.17 -24.15
CA ALA A 71 6.27 4.62 -23.49
C ALA A 71 6.46 4.73 -21.99
N ILE A 72 5.71 5.63 -21.35
CA ILE A 72 5.60 5.77 -19.90
C ILE A 72 4.11 5.63 -19.55
N PHE A 73 3.82 4.84 -18.52
CA PHE A 73 2.48 4.61 -17.98
C PHE A 73 2.45 5.05 -16.53
N THR A 74 1.42 5.82 -16.16
CA THR A 74 1.28 6.32 -14.79
C THR A 74 0.00 5.80 -14.14
N PRO A 75 0.04 5.39 -12.84
CA PRO A 75 -1.15 4.95 -12.11
C PRO A 75 -1.97 6.15 -11.59
N GLU A 76 -2.90 5.88 -10.68
CA GLU A 76 -3.57 6.91 -9.86
C GLU A 76 -2.55 7.89 -9.27
N HIS A 77 -2.92 9.15 -9.13
CA HIS A 77 -2.08 10.30 -8.75
C HIS A 77 -1.06 10.76 -9.81
N GLY A 78 -1.00 10.12 -10.98
CA GLY A 78 -0.16 10.54 -12.09
C GLY A 78 1.35 10.36 -11.85
N PHE A 79 2.14 11.00 -12.71
CA PHE A 79 3.61 10.91 -12.65
C PHE A 79 4.18 11.58 -11.39
N ASP A 80 3.66 12.76 -11.02
CA ASP A 80 4.18 13.56 -9.91
C ASP A 80 3.59 13.18 -8.54
N GLY A 81 2.59 12.30 -8.49
CA GLY A 81 1.94 11.87 -7.25
C GLY A 81 1.19 12.96 -6.50
N LYS A 82 0.86 14.07 -7.15
CA LYS A 82 0.27 15.26 -6.50
C LYS A 82 -1.22 15.39 -6.70
N LEU A 83 -1.77 14.75 -7.72
CA LEU A 83 -3.16 14.95 -8.11
C LEU A 83 -4.00 13.73 -7.76
N ASP A 84 -5.13 13.99 -7.14
CA ASP A 84 -6.18 13.00 -6.92
C ASP A 84 -7.22 12.99 -8.07
N GLU A 85 -6.88 13.61 -9.21
CA GLU A 85 -7.73 13.78 -10.38
C GLU A 85 -7.09 13.17 -11.62
N TYR A 86 -7.93 12.87 -12.60
CA TYR A 86 -7.50 12.40 -13.92
C TYR A 86 -6.61 13.44 -14.60
N ILE A 87 -5.45 13.02 -15.06
CA ILE A 87 -4.56 13.84 -15.86
C ILE A 87 -4.56 13.30 -17.29
N ASN A 88 -4.98 14.13 -18.23
CA ASN A 88 -4.78 13.83 -19.65
C ASN A 88 -3.35 14.22 -20.04
N TYR A 89 -2.52 13.22 -20.34
CA TYR A 89 -1.14 13.40 -20.80
C TYR A 89 -0.99 13.26 -22.32
N GLU A 90 -2.09 13.21 -23.11
CA GLU A 90 -2.03 12.83 -24.52
C GLU A 90 -1.06 13.68 -25.38
N ASP A 91 -0.71 14.89 -24.92
CA ASP A 91 0.27 15.77 -25.59
C ASP A 91 1.57 15.96 -24.79
N ASN A 92 1.77 15.25 -23.69
CA ASN A 92 2.98 15.39 -22.86
C ASN A 92 4.04 14.35 -23.22
N LEU A 93 5.19 14.83 -23.66
CA LEU A 93 6.40 14.03 -23.86
C LEU A 93 7.36 14.25 -22.69
N ILE A 94 7.91 13.16 -22.16
CA ILE A 94 9.04 13.20 -21.22
C ILE A 94 10.16 12.38 -21.87
N TYR A 95 11.33 12.95 -22.06
CA TYR A 95 12.43 12.35 -22.85
C TYR A 95 11.98 11.98 -24.28
N ASP A 96 11.14 12.81 -24.90
CA ASP A 96 10.53 12.57 -26.22
C ASP A 96 9.66 11.30 -26.30
N VAL A 97 9.20 10.79 -25.16
CA VAL A 97 8.41 9.57 -25.02
C VAL A 97 7.00 9.89 -24.54
N PRO A 98 5.94 9.29 -25.14
CA PRO A 98 4.56 9.53 -24.73
C PRO A 98 4.29 9.01 -23.31
N VAL A 99 3.51 9.80 -22.56
CA VAL A 99 3.03 9.46 -21.21
C VAL A 99 1.54 9.13 -21.25
N TYR A 100 1.16 7.99 -20.75
CA TYR A 100 -0.23 7.51 -20.69
C TYR A 100 -0.71 7.34 -19.27
N SER A 101 -1.87 7.90 -18.94
CA SER A 101 -2.54 7.65 -17.64
C SER A 101 -3.29 6.32 -17.69
N LEU A 102 -3.09 5.48 -16.65
CA LEU A 102 -3.85 4.27 -16.38
C LEU A 102 -4.87 4.49 -15.25
N TYR A 103 -5.36 5.73 -15.11
CA TYR A 103 -6.40 6.10 -14.16
C TYR A 103 -7.35 7.11 -14.79
N GLY A 104 -8.65 6.84 -14.74
CA GLY A 104 -9.68 7.69 -15.36
C GLY A 104 -10.31 7.01 -16.56
N GLU A 105 -10.02 7.44 -17.79
CA GLU A 105 -10.64 6.90 -19.00
C GLU A 105 -10.31 5.44 -19.26
N THR A 106 -9.08 5.03 -18.97
CA THR A 106 -8.68 3.63 -19.04
C THR A 106 -7.90 3.22 -17.82
N LEU A 107 -8.11 1.98 -17.37
CA LEU A 107 -7.36 1.34 -16.31
C LEU A 107 -6.34 0.33 -16.84
N ARG A 108 -6.35 0.07 -18.14
CA ARG A 108 -5.52 -0.92 -18.84
C ARG A 108 -4.83 -0.26 -20.04
N PRO A 109 -3.55 -0.56 -20.31
CA PRO A 109 -2.91 -0.11 -21.53
C PRO A 109 -3.71 -0.54 -22.76
N GLN A 110 -4.00 0.40 -23.66
CA GLN A 110 -4.67 0.12 -24.92
C GLN A 110 -3.66 -0.39 -25.94
N LYS A 111 -4.12 -1.13 -26.96
CA LYS A 111 -3.25 -1.72 -27.99
C LYS A 111 -2.35 -0.70 -28.67
N ARG A 112 -2.84 0.53 -28.92
CA ARG A 112 -2.06 1.63 -29.51
C ARG A 112 -0.89 2.10 -28.65
N MET A 113 -1.01 1.96 -27.32
CA MET A 113 -0.02 2.43 -26.33
C MET A 113 1.13 1.45 -26.15
N ILE A 114 0.95 0.18 -26.54
CA ILE A 114 1.92 -0.90 -26.32
C ILE A 114 2.54 -1.41 -27.63
N GLN A 115 2.33 -0.69 -28.73
CA GLN A 115 2.93 -1.06 -30.02
C GLN A 115 4.46 -1.01 -29.91
N ASN A 116 5.10 -2.07 -30.42
CA ASN A 116 6.56 -2.20 -30.46
C ASN A 116 7.24 -2.24 -29.07
N ILE A 117 6.55 -2.66 -28.02
CA ILE A 117 7.14 -2.89 -26.69
C ILE A 117 7.56 -4.37 -26.57
N ASP A 118 8.84 -4.61 -26.24
CA ASP A 118 9.34 -5.95 -25.89
C ASP A 118 9.05 -6.30 -24.42
N TYR A 119 9.21 -5.31 -23.53
CA TYR A 119 8.98 -5.46 -22.09
C TYR A 119 8.24 -4.27 -21.49
N LEU A 120 7.25 -4.54 -20.63
CA LEU A 120 6.73 -3.59 -19.66
C LEU A 120 7.48 -3.76 -18.34
N ILE A 121 7.94 -2.67 -17.75
CA ILE A 121 8.72 -2.65 -16.50
C ILE A 121 7.90 -1.90 -15.45
N PHE A 122 7.57 -2.58 -14.36
CA PHE A 122 6.85 -2.00 -13.23
C PHE A 122 7.82 -1.64 -12.10
N ASP A 123 7.76 -0.40 -11.64
CA ASP A 123 8.57 0.11 -10.54
C ASP A 123 7.79 1.13 -9.72
N ILE A 124 6.92 0.69 -8.82
CA ILE A 124 6.11 1.56 -7.96
C ILE A 124 6.09 0.99 -6.54
N LEU A 125 6.20 1.87 -5.53
CA LEU A 125 6.07 1.50 -4.12
C LEU A 125 4.60 1.26 -3.76
N ASP A 126 4.26 0.03 -3.36
CA ASP A 126 2.97 -0.31 -2.75
C ASP A 126 2.94 0.01 -1.26
N ILE A 127 1.76 -0.04 -0.62
CA ILE A 127 1.60 0.22 0.81
C ILE A 127 1.26 -1.03 1.64
N GLY A 128 1.07 -2.19 1.01
CA GLY A 128 0.76 -3.45 1.70
C GLY A 128 -0.72 -3.69 2.01
N ALA A 129 -1.63 -2.86 1.47
CA ALA A 129 -3.07 -2.98 1.63
C ALA A 129 -3.77 -3.30 0.30
N ARG A 130 -4.64 -4.33 0.27
CA ARG A 130 -5.33 -4.82 -0.93
C ARG A 130 -6.01 -3.73 -1.75
N PHE A 131 -6.63 -2.78 -1.10
CA PHE A 131 -7.40 -1.72 -1.76
C PHE A 131 -6.55 -0.52 -2.19
N TYR A 132 -5.22 -0.57 -1.98
CA TYR A 132 -4.32 0.41 -2.58
C TYR A 132 -4.12 0.08 -4.06
N THR A 133 -4.38 1.05 -4.94
CA THR A 133 -4.69 0.79 -6.35
C THR A 133 -3.52 0.34 -7.21
N TYR A 134 -2.27 0.54 -6.76
CA TYR A 134 -1.08 0.30 -7.59
C TYR A 134 -0.87 -1.17 -7.95
N ILE A 135 -1.18 -2.10 -7.03
CA ILE A 135 -1.14 -3.54 -7.35
C ILE A 135 -2.23 -3.92 -8.37
N GLY A 136 -3.34 -3.17 -8.39
CA GLY A 136 -4.38 -3.30 -9.39
C GLY A 136 -3.89 -2.87 -10.78
N THR A 137 -3.24 -1.71 -10.88
CA THR A 137 -2.58 -1.24 -12.10
C THR A 137 -1.55 -2.26 -12.59
N MET A 138 -0.71 -2.79 -11.68
CA MET A 138 0.26 -3.85 -12.01
C MET A 138 -0.42 -5.06 -12.64
N LYS A 139 -1.46 -5.61 -12.02
CA LYS A 139 -2.17 -6.80 -12.53
C LYS A 139 -2.78 -6.54 -13.90
N TYR A 140 -3.44 -5.41 -14.10
CA TYR A 140 -4.01 -5.06 -15.41
C TYR A 140 -2.93 -4.94 -16.50
N CYS A 141 -1.78 -4.38 -16.17
CA CYS A 141 -0.65 -4.33 -17.12
C CYS A 141 -0.08 -5.73 -17.40
N MET A 142 -0.02 -6.62 -16.40
CA MET A 142 0.38 -8.02 -16.58
C MET A 142 -0.58 -8.79 -17.49
N GLU A 143 -1.89 -8.59 -17.34
CA GLU A 143 -2.92 -9.18 -18.20
C GLU A 143 -2.74 -8.74 -19.66
N VAL A 144 -2.57 -7.43 -19.88
CA VAL A 144 -2.33 -6.87 -21.22
C VAL A 144 -1.03 -7.39 -21.84
N ALA A 145 0.05 -7.48 -21.04
CA ALA A 145 1.31 -8.05 -21.50
C ALA A 145 1.16 -9.52 -21.91
N ASN A 146 0.42 -10.31 -21.11
CA ASN A 146 0.12 -11.70 -21.42
C ASN A 146 -0.71 -11.87 -22.70
N GLU A 147 -1.73 -11.03 -22.89
CA GLU A 147 -2.59 -11.04 -24.09
C GLU A 147 -1.84 -10.69 -25.38
N ASN A 148 -0.75 -9.90 -25.27
CA ASN A 148 0.00 -9.39 -26.42
C ASN A 148 1.41 -10.01 -26.56
N ASN A 149 1.75 -11.04 -25.79
CA ASN A 149 3.07 -11.69 -25.76
C ASN A 149 4.23 -10.72 -25.46
N ILE A 150 4.00 -9.69 -24.65
CA ILE A 150 5.00 -8.75 -24.15
C ILE A 150 5.59 -9.32 -22.85
N GLY A 151 6.91 -9.23 -22.66
CA GLY A 151 7.54 -9.59 -21.40
C GLY A 151 7.19 -8.59 -20.31
N PHE A 152 7.21 -9.04 -19.04
CA PHE A 152 6.92 -8.19 -17.89
C PHE A 152 8.05 -8.28 -16.87
N ILE A 153 8.54 -7.16 -16.41
CA ILE A 153 9.62 -7.07 -15.42
C ILE A 153 9.10 -6.29 -14.20
N ILE A 154 9.30 -6.85 -13.02
CA ILE A 154 9.10 -6.12 -11.76
C ILE A 154 10.47 -5.72 -11.21
N LEU A 155 10.69 -4.45 -11.00
CA LEU A 155 11.79 -3.94 -10.18
C LEU A 155 11.28 -3.92 -8.73
N ASP A 156 11.58 -4.98 -7.96
CA ASP A 156 10.89 -5.22 -6.70
C ASP A 156 11.25 -4.20 -5.62
N ARG A 157 10.28 -3.92 -4.74
CA ARG A 157 10.32 -2.95 -3.66
C ARG A 157 9.82 -3.54 -2.35
N PRO A 158 10.27 -3.00 -1.19
CA PRO A 158 9.79 -3.48 0.11
C PRO A 158 8.28 -3.31 0.25
N ASN A 159 7.66 -4.22 1.01
CA ASN A 159 6.38 -3.89 1.63
C ASN A 159 6.66 -2.96 2.81
N PRO A 160 6.15 -1.71 2.84
CA PRO A 160 6.55 -0.73 3.84
C PRO A 160 6.16 -1.09 5.27
N ILE A 161 5.07 -1.84 5.42
CA ILE A 161 4.51 -2.23 6.72
C ILE A 161 4.85 -3.67 7.09
N ASN A 162 6.04 -4.13 6.73
CA ASN A 162 6.62 -5.46 6.78
C ASN A 162 5.94 -6.52 5.88
N GLY A 163 6.64 -7.61 5.62
CA GLY A 163 6.18 -8.72 4.78
C GLY A 163 5.69 -9.95 5.58
N ILE A 164 5.64 -9.87 6.91
CA ILE A 164 5.24 -11.00 7.77
C ILE A 164 3.75 -11.01 8.00
N ASP A 165 3.20 -9.88 8.43
CA ASP A 165 1.85 -9.77 8.93
C ASP A 165 0.81 -9.80 7.81
N ILE A 166 -0.22 -10.60 8.05
CA ILE A 166 -1.43 -10.65 7.23
C ILE A 166 -2.64 -10.47 8.14
N SER A 167 -3.64 -9.71 7.69
CA SER A 167 -4.84 -9.51 8.50
C SER A 167 -6.04 -9.03 7.69
N GLY A 168 -7.21 -9.24 8.28
CA GLY A 168 -8.49 -8.82 7.76
C GLY A 168 -9.13 -9.84 6.80
N PRO A 169 -10.40 -9.60 6.44
CA PRO A 169 -11.15 -10.52 5.59
C PRO A 169 -10.54 -10.64 4.19
N MET A 170 -10.58 -11.86 3.67
CA MET A 170 -10.26 -12.15 2.27
C MET A 170 -11.32 -11.55 1.36
N LEU A 171 -10.91 -11.03 0.20
CA LEU A 171 -11.85 -10.69 -0.85
C LEU A 171 -12.38 -11.96 -1.49
N LYS A 172 -13.70 -12.18 -1.51
CA LYS A 172 -14.30 -13.33 -2.18
C LYS A 172 -14.01 -13.26 -3.69
N LYS A 173 -13.71 -14.39 -4.33
CA LYS A 173 -13.40 -14.47 -5.78
C LYS A 173 -14.51 -13.90 -6.66
N THR A 174 -15.77 -14.06 -6.24
CA THR A 174 -16.95 -13.51 -6.94
C THR A 174 -17.02 -11.98 -6.93
N ASN A 175 -16.26 -11.33 -6.03
CA ASN A 175 -16.29 -9.90 -5.82
C ASN A 175 -14.99 -9.20 -6.27
N VAL A 176 -14.14 -9.93 -7.03
CA VAL A 176 -12.91 -9.41 -7.62
C VAL A 176 -13.25 -8.54 -8.82
N PHE A 177 -13.08 -7.24 -8.68
CA PHE A 177 -13.20 -6.26 -9.78
C PHE A 177 -12.61 -4.90 -9.40
N GLY A 178 -12.17 -4.15 -10.41
CA GLY A 178 -11.60 -2.80 -10.27
C GLY A 178 -10.26 -2.79 -9.51
N LEU A 179 -9.62 -1.64 -9.43
CA LEU A 179 -8.28 -1.50 -8.87
C LEU A 179 -8.19 -1.85 -7.38
N ALA A 180 -9.19 -1.43 -6.58
CA ALA A 180 -9.20 -1.66 -5.13
C ALA A 180 -9.61 -3.09 -4.71
N GLY A 181 -10.11 -3.89 -5.66
CA GLY A 181 -10.53 -5.27 -5.43
C GLY A 181 -9.98 -6.23 -6.47
N ILE A 182 -8.71 -6.07 -6.84
CA ILE A 182 -8.10 -6.67 -8.03
C ILE A 182 -7.86 -8.18 -7.94
N HIS A 183 -7.78 -8.73 -6.72
CA HIS A 183 -7.49 -10.15 -6.51
C HIS A 183 -8.01 -10.65 -5.15
N ASN A 184 -8.15 -11.98 -5.00
CA ASN A 184 -8.53 -12.64 -3.74
C ASN A 184 -7.39 -12.54 -2.71
N LEU A 185 -7.29 -11.40 -2.04
CA LEU A 185 -6.29 -11.07 -1.04
C LEU A 185 -6.95 -10.65 0.29
N PRO A 186 -6.27 -10.82 1.43
CA PRO A 186 -6.67 -10.18 2.68
C PRO A 186 -6.43 -8.66 2.61
N ILE A 187 -7.00 -7.91 3.53
CA ILE A 187 -6.79 -6.45 3.60
C ILE A 187 -5.30 -6.11 3.71
N ARG A 188 -4.58 -6.69 4.67
CA ARG A 188 -3.12 -6.61 4.77
C ARG A 188 -2.53 -7.91 4.24
N HIS A 189 -1.79 -7.87 3.13
CA HIS A 189 -1.37 -9.09 2.42
C HIS A 189 0.06 -9.56 2.74
N GLY A 190 0.92 -8.68 3.27
CA GLY A 190 2.29 -9.02 3.67
C GLY A 190 3.16 -9.58 2.52
N MET A 191 3.03 -9.03 1.33
CA MET A 191 3.79 -9.45 0.14
C MET A 191 4.39 -8.24 -0.56
N THR A 192 5.51 -8.41 -1.28
CA THR A 192 6.08 -7.40 -2.17
C THR A 192 5.36 -7.39 -3.52
N PRO A 193 5.50 -6.33 -4.35
CA PRO A 193 4.97 -6.33 -5.72
C PRO A 193 5.43 -7.53 -6.54
N GLY A 194 6.71 -7.92 -6.44
CA GLY A 194 7.24 -9.10 -7.14
C GLY A 194 6.60 -10.40 -6.71
N GLU A 195 6.36 -10.58 -5.42
CA GLU A 195 5.68 -11.75 -4.87
C GLU A 195 4.20 -11.80 -5.28
N LEU A 196 3.51 -10.65 -5.26
CA LEU A 196 2.14 -10.54 -5.76
C LEU A 196 2.05 -10.87 -7.25
N ALA A 197 3.00 -10.41 -8.06
CA ALA A 197 3.02 -10.71 -9.48
C ALA A 197 3.16 -12.22 -9.75
N LEU A 198 3.98 -12.94 -8.97
CA LEU A 198 4.08 -14.40 -9.05
C LEU A 198 2.77 -15.09 -8.66
N LEU A 199 2.12 -14.64 -7.58
CA LEU A 199 0.82 -15.13 -7.16
C LEU A 199 -0.24 -14.91 -8.25
N PHE A 200 -0.36 -13.68 -8.79
CA PHE A 200 -1.32 -13.35 -9.84
C PHE A 200 -1.11 -14.19 -11.10
N LYS A 201 0.15 -14.33 -11.54
CA LYS A 201 0.50 -15.17 -12.69
C LYS A 201 0.05 -16.61 -12.51
N ALA A 202 0.26 -17.18 -11.32
CA ALA A 202 -0.09 -18.58 -11.03
C ALA A 202 -1.61 -18.78 -10.93
N ASP A 203 -2.31 -17.92 -10.16
CA ASP A 203 -3.75 -18.05 -9.93
C ASP A 203 -4.57 -17.85 -11.23
N GLU A 204 -4.14 -16.91 -12.08
CA GLU A 204 -4.78 -16.62 -13.37
C GLU A 204 -4.22 -17.49 -14.52
N LYS A 205 -3.27 -18.40 -14.24
CA LYS A 205 -2.63 -19.28 -15.22
C LYS A 205 -2.05 -18.54 -16.45
N MET A 206 -1.49 -17.34 -16.21
CA MET A 206 -0.90 -16.53 -17.27
C MET A 206 0.34 -17.20 -17.87
N LYS A 207 0.45 -17.20 -19.20
CA LYS A 207 1.66 -17.64 -19.93
C LYS A 207 2.70 -16.52 -20.06
N LEU A 208 2.63 -15.52 -19.21
CA LEU A 208 3.45 -14.33 -19.21
C LEU A 208 4.94 -14.64 -19.00
N ASN A 209 5.80 -14.07 -19.81
CA ASN A 209 7.24 -14.01 -19.55
C ASN A 209 7.50 -12.98 -18.44
N LEU A 210 7.41 -13.43 -17.18
CA LEU A 210 7.55 -12.61 -15.98
C LEU A 210 8.94 -12.78 -15.38
N ASN A 211 9.62 -11.66 -15.17
CA ASN A 211 10.93 -11.57 -14.52
C ASN A 211 10.85 -10.66 -13.29
N ILE A 212 11.35 -11.11 -12.16
CA ILE A 212 11.45 -10.30 -10.93
C ILE A 212 12.92 -9.96 -10.69
N ILE A 213 13.24 -8.68 -10.73
CA ILE A 213 14.55 -8.19 -10.28
C ILE A 213 14.44 -7.97 -8.78
N LYS A 214 14.97 -8.93 -8.03
CA LYS A 214 14.86 -8.98 -6.56
C LYS A 214 15.67 -7.87 -5.90
N MET A 215 15.17 -7.41 -4.76
CA MET A 215 15.95 -6.62 -3.83
C MET A 215 17.10 -7.43 -3.23
N GLU A 216 18.14 -6.73 -2.81
CA GLU A 216 19.20 -7.30 -1.98
C GLU A 216 19.17 -6.70 -0.56
N GLY A 217 19.37 -7.53 0.44
CA GLY A 217 19.46 -7.12 1.85
C GLY A 217 18.11 -6.90 2.55
N TRP A 218 16.99 -6.92 1.84
CA TRP A 218 15.66 -6.81 2.47
C TRP A 218 15.25 -8.13 3.14
N LYS A 219 14.71 -7.99 4.35
CA LYS A 219 14.10 -9.09 5.14
C LYS A 219 12.65 -8.75 5.42
N ARG A 220 11.79 -9.76 5.43
CA ARG A 220 10.34 -9.60 5.61
C ARG A 220 9.92 -8.87 6.88
N ALA A 221 10.70 -9.02 7.96
CA ALA A 221 10.43 -8.38 9.24
C ALA A 221 10.68 -6.87 9.25
N LEU A 222 11.40 -6.33 8.26
CA LEU A 222 11.77 -4.91 8.24
C LEU A 222 10.57 -4.02 7.93
N TRP A 223 10.42 -2.99 8.72
CA TRP A 223 9.62 -1.82 8.37
C TRP A 223 10.43 -0.91 7.43
N PHE A 224 9.75 -0.06 6.67
CA PHE A 224 10.43 0.73 5.65
C PHE A 224 11.54 1.63 6.21
N ASP A 225 11.34 2.27 7.35
CA ASP A 225 12.32 3.14 8.03
C ASP A 225 13.56 2.40 8.56
N GLU A 226 13.51 1.06 8.61
CA GLU A 226 14.65 0.21 8.97
C GLU A 226 15.49 -0.22 7.76
N THR A 227 15.00 0.05 6.54
CA THR A 227 15.69 -0.35 5.29
C THR A 227 16.85 0.56 4.88
N GLY A 228 16.91 1.76 5.45
CA GLY A 228 17.83 2.82 5.03
C GLY A 228 17.50 3.44 3.68
N LEU A 229 16.33 3.13 3.12
CA LEU A 229 15.84 3.70 1.86
C LEU A 229 15.20 5.08 2.07
N PRO A 230 15.21 5.95 1.05
CA PRO A 230 14.53 7.23 1.11
C PRO A 230 13.00 7.05 1.09
N TRP A 231 12.30 7.69 2.04
CA TRP A 231 10.85 7.74 2.02
C TRP A 231 10.35 8.76 1.00
N VAL A 232 9.55 8.30 0.06
CA VAL A 232 8.75 9.15 -0.83
C VAL A 232 7.29 8.84 -0.55
N ASN A 233 6.48 9.86 -0.28
CA ASN A 233 5.07 9.69 0.04
C ASN A 233 4.34 8.91 -1.06
N PRO A 234 3.84 7.70 -0.80
CA PRO A 234 3.18 6.90 -1.85
C PRO A 234 1.94 7.56 -2.44
N SER A 235 1.30 8.41 -1.66
CA SER A 235 0.18 9.27 -2.07
C SER A 235 0.19 10.57 -1.27
N PRO A 236 -0.58 11.60 -1.67
CA PRO A 236 -0.67 12.88 -0.93
C PRO A 236 -1.11 12.72 0.52
N ASN A 237 -1.81 11.64 0.84
CA ASN A 237 -2.36 11.38 2.17
C ASN A 237 -1.55 10.38 3.02
N ILE A 238 -0.49 9.76 2.48
CA ILE A 238 0.42 8.88 3.24
C ILE A 238 1.80 9.52 3.26
N ARG A 239 2.08 10.33 4.29
CA ARG A 239 3.23 11.21 4.37
C ARG A 239 4.35 10.69 5.28
N ASN A 240 4.07 9.66 6.08
CA ASN A 240 5.01 9.07 7.02
C ASN A 240 4.64 7.61 7.35
N MET A 241 5.52 6.94 8.10
CA MET A 241 5.33 5.55 8.50
C MET A 241 4.13 5.31 9.40
N ASN A 242 3.75 6.26 10.28
CA ASN A 242 2.56 6.08 11.13
C ASN A 242 1.30 5.96 10.28
N GLN A 243 1.17 6.83 9.28
CA GLN A 243 0.05 6.80 8.34
C GLN A 243 0.04 5.51 7.52
N ALA A 244 1.21 5.05 7.07
CA ALA A 244 1.34 3.76 6.38
C ALA A 244 0.92 2.58 7.28
N CYS A 245 1.35 2.55 8.54
CA CYS A 245 0.99 1.52 9.51
C CYS A 245 -0.52 1.49 9.80
N LEU A 246 -1.16 2.66 9.88
CA LEU A 246 -2.59 2.79 10.14
C LEU A 246 -3.46 2.52 8.90
N TYR A 247 -2.93 2.71 7.69
CA TYR A 247 -3.70 2.69 6.45
C TYR A 247 -4.51 1.41 6.22
N PRO A 248 -4.05 0.17 6.52
CA PRO A 248 -4.88 -1.02 6.34
C PRO A 248 -6.20 -0.99 7.13
N GLY A 249 -6.25 -0.27 8.25
CA GLY A 249 -7.46 -0.08 9.05
C GLY A 249 -8.20 1.21 8.72
N LEU A 250 -7.49 2.31 8.65
CA LEU A 250 -8.10 3.63 8.47
C LEU A 250 -8.46 3.92 6.99
N GLY A 251 -7.86 3.22 6.03
CA GLY A 251 -8.29 3.22 4.65
C GLY A 251 -9.71 2.67 4.45
N LEU A 252 -10.23 1.84 5.35
CA LEU A 252 -11.62 1.38 5.35
C LEU A 252 -12.64 2.54 5.40
N PHE A 253 -12.24 3.68 5.95
CA PHE A 253 -13.08 4.87 6.10
C PHE A 253 -13.15 5.77 4.86
N GLU A 254 -12.42 5.47 3.80
CA GLU A 254 -12.33 6.36 2.63
C GLU A 254 -13.68 6.69 2.00
N ARG A 255 -14.63 5.78 2.02
CA ARG A 255 -15.97 5.99 1.49
C ARG A 255 -17.03 6.25 2.55
N LEU A 256 -16.73 6.00 3.82
CA LEU A 256 -17.63 6.27 4.95
C LEU A 256 -17.80 7.77 5.17
N ASN A 257 -18.87 8.18 5.83
CA ASN A 257 -19.20 9.59 6.07
C ASN A 257 -18.51 10.17 7.33
N VAL A 258 -17.21 10.01 7.40
CA VAL A 258 -16.31 10.64 8.38
C VAL A 258 -15.12 11.26 7.67
N ALA A 259 -14.55 12.33 8.23
CA ALA A 259 -13.30 12.93 7.76
C ALA A 259 -12.12 12.12 8.33
N ASN A 260 -11.23 11.61 7.47
CA ASN A 260 -10.07 10.82 7.88
C ASN A 260 -8.84 10.97 6.99
N LYS A 261 -8.91 11.76 5.91
CA LYS A 261 -7.79 11.90 4.97
C LYS A 261 -7.62 13.34 4.45
N ARG A 262 -8.20 13.68 3.31
CA ARG A 262 -8.02 14.98 2.65
C ARG A 262 -8.46 16.15 3.53
N GLY A 263 -7.71 17.24 3.48
CA GLY A 263 -7.99 18.43 4.26
C GLY A 263 -7.65 18.32 5.75
N LEU A 264 -6.99 17.20 6.16
CA LEU A 264 -6.52 17.02 7.53
C LEU A 264 -4.99 17.22 7.62
N PRO A 265 -4.50 17.80 8.73
CA PRO A 265 -3.06 17.93 8.96
C PRO A 265 -2.36 16.57 9.11
N SER A 266 -3.05 15.57 9.68
CA SER A 266 -2.55 14.19 9.88
C SER A 266 -3.54 13.18 9.32
N PRO A 267 -3.56 12.96 7.99
CA PRO A 267 -4.43 11.95 7.37
C PRO A 267 -4.22 10.57 7.98
N PHE A 268 -5.30 9.79 8.13
CA PHE A 268 -5.34 8.45 8.74
C PHE A 268 -4.94 8.38 10.23
N GLU A 269 -4.34 9.40 10.81
CA GLU A 269 -4.11 9.51 12.27
C GLU A 269 -5.27 10.23 12.96
N MET A 270 -6.13 10.90 12.20
CA MET A 270 -7.31 11.61 12.67
C MET A 270 -8.58 11.05 12.01
N ILE A 271 -9.66 10.97 12.79
CA ILE A 271 -10.98 10.62 12.30
C ILE A 271 -12.04 11.37 13.09
N GLY A 272 -13.03 11.93 12.40
CA GLY A 272 -14.13 12.64 13.05
C GLY A 272 -15.25 13.06 12.12
N ALA A 273 -16.31 13.60 12.72
CA ALA A 273 -17.48 14.14 12.03
C ALA A 273 -18.19 15.16 12.93
N PRO A 274 -19.11 16.01 12.39
CA PRO A 274 -19.86 16.98 13.20
C PRO A 274 -20.79 16.35 14.24
N TRP A 275 -21.22 15.10 14.01
CA TRP A 275 -22.15 14.36 14.87
C TRP A 275 -21.46 13.48 15.93
N ILE A 276 -20.14 13.43 15.98
CA ILE A 276 -19.38 12.65 16.97
C ILE A 276 -19.17 13.48 18.22
N ASN A 277 -19.31 12.86 19.42
CA ASN A 277 -18.77 13.35 20.68
C ASN A 277 -17.40 12.71 20.92
N ALA A 278 -16.33 13.49 20.91
CA ALA A 278 -14.96 13.02 20.99
C ALA A 278 -14.65 12.26 22.29
N TYR A 279 -15.12 12.78 23.44
CA TYR A 279 -14.86 12.17 24.76
C TYR A 279 -15.58 10.83 24.91
N ASP A 280 -16.84 10.75 24.46
CA ASP A 280 -17.62 9.53 24.53
C ASP A 280 -17.01 8.46 23.64
N LEU A 281 -16.58 8.82 22.43
CA LEU A 281 -15.91 7.91 21.51
C LEU A 281 -14.61 7.36 22.11
N VAL A 282 -13.73 8.22 22.65
CA VAL A 282 -12.50 7.79 23.32
C VAL A 282 -12.80 6.85 24.50
N ASN A 283 -13.80 7.16 25.32
CA ASN A 283 -14.21 6.32 26.46
C ASN A 283 -14.67 4.94 26.00
N HIS A 284 -15.39 4.84 24.85
CA HIS A 284 -15.81 3.55 24.32
C HIS A 284 -14.64 2.76 23.71
N LEU A 285 -13.75 3.40 22.98
CA LEU A 285 -12.59 2.74 22.38
C LEU A 285 -11.60 2.23 23.44
N ASN A 286 -11.39 2.97 24.51
CA ASN A 286 -10.50 2.56 25.59
C ASN A 286 -10.93 1.27 26.31
N LYS A 287 -12.23 0.91 26.28
CA LYS A 287 -12.73 -0.36 26.82
C LYS A 287 -12.16 -1.60 26.13
N TYR A 288 -11.72 -1.45 24.87
CA TYR A 288 -11.12 -2.55 24.11
C TYR A 288 -9.67 -2.83 24.48
N ASN A 289 -9.00 -1.94 25.24
CA ASN A 289 -7.60 -2.08 25.64
C ASN A 289 -6.68 -2.48 24.48
N LEU A 290 -6.80 -1.77 23.34
CA LEU A 290 -6.06 -2.09 22.12
C LEU A 290 -4.56 -1.88 22.33
N PRO A 291 -3.71 -2.90 22.09
CA PRO A 291 -2.28 -2.76 22.26
C PRO A 291 -1.70 -1.89 21.12
N GLY A 292 -0.65 -1.13 21.45
CA GLY A 292 0.12 -0.37 20.46
C GLY A 292 -0.51 0.94 20.00
N VAL A 293 -1.65 1.38 20.59
CA VAL A 293 -2.30 2.65 20.28
C VAL A 293 -2.87 3.34 21.49
N ASN A 294 -2.94 4.67 21.42
CA ASN A 294 -3.70 5.52 22.34
C ASN A 294 -4.62 6.44 21.54
N PHE A 295 -5.75 6.82 22.15
CA PHE A 295 -6.73 7.74 21.59
C PHE A 295 -6.78 9.05 22.37
N THR A 296 -6.72 10.16 21.66
CA THR A 296 -6.87 11.50 22.22
C THR A 296 -8.12 12.16 21.60
N PRO A 297 -9.05 12.70 22.42
CA PRO A 297 -10.19 13.43 21.87
C PRO A 297 -9.72 14.72 21.25
N ILE A 298 -10.22 15.03 20.05
CA ILE A 298 -9.85 16.22 19.29
C ILE A 298 -11.07 16.93 18.69
N LYS A 299 -10.88 18.24 18.39
CA LYS A 299 -11.76 19.03 17.55
C LYS A 299 -10.96 19.60 16.40
N PHE A 300 -11.52 19.60 15.21
CA PHE A 300 -10.88 20.13 14.02
C PHE A 300 -11.90 20.51 12.95
N SER A 301 -11.48 21.29 11.98
CA SER A 301 -12.28 21.61 10.79
C SER A 301 -11.47 21.20 9.56
N PRO A 302 -11.94 20.25 8.74
CA PRO A 302 -11.26 19.88 7.50
C PRO A 302 -11.19 21.07 6.52
N GLU A 303 -10.05 21.25 5.87
CA GLU A 303 -9.87 22.30 4.87
C GLU A 303 -10.44 21.91 3.49
N GLU A 304 -10.61 20.61 3.25
CA GLU A 304 -11.09 20.06 1.99
C GLU A 304 -12.02 18.87 2.19
N HIS A 305 -12.73 18.48 1.14
CA HIS A 305 -13.49 17.26 1.02
C HIS A 305 -14.66 17.18 2.01
N LYS A 306 -14.78 16.07 2.79
CA LYS A 306 -15.89 15.83 3.72
C LYS A 306 -15.85 16.84 4.87
N TYR A 307 -16.98 17.46 5.15
CA TYR A 307 -17.15 18.44 6.23
C TYR A 307 -16.21 19.66 6.14
N ARG A 308 -15.88 20.06 4.91
CA ARG A 308 -15.02 21.24 4.69
C ARG A 308 -15.53 22.46 5.47
N ASN A 309 -14.65 23.05 6.30
CA ASN A 309 -14.93 24.19 7.16
C ASN A 309 -16.02 23.97 8.23
N GLU A 310 -16.49 22.74 8.43
CA GLU A 310 -17.38 22.39 9.52
C GLU A 310 -16.58 21.93 10.74
N LEU A 311 -17.03 22.29 11.94
CA LEU A 311 -16.41 21.81 13.17
C LEU A 311 -16.74 20.32 13.37
N CYS A 312 -15.73 19.48 13.35
CA CYS A 312 -15.80 18.06 13.65
C CYS A 312 -15.21 17.77 15.03
N GLU A 313 -15.79 16.84 15.73
CA GLU A 313 -15.18 16.19 16.88
C GLU A 313 -14.77 14.75 16.52
N GLY A 314 -13.77 14.21 17.21
CA GLY A 314 -13.30 12.86 16.93
C GLY A 314 -12.07 12.49 17.71
N ILE A 315 -11.23 11.64 17.13
CA ILE A 315 -10.04 11.11 17.78
C ILE A 315 -8.78 11.37 16.97
N TYR A 316 -7.68 11.56 17.68
CA TYR A 316 -6.32 11.39 17.19
C TYR A 316 -5.78 10.06 17.68
N ILE A 317 -5.17 9.28 16.79
CA ILE A 317 -4.63 7.94 17.03
C ILE A 317 -3.12 8.05 17.11
N THR A 318 -2.55 7.78 18.28
CA THR A 318 -1.10 7.74 18.48
C THR A 318 -0.64 6.29 18.53
N ILE A 319 0.29 5.92 17.63
CA ILE A 319 0.96 4.61 17.71
C ILE A 319 1.98 4.67 18.85
N THR A 320 1.86 3.77 19.83
CA THR A 320 2.77 3.63 20.97
C THR A 320 3.73 2.45 20.80
N ASP A 321 3.30 1.44 20.04
CA ASP A 321 4.10 0.25 19.74
C ASP A 321 3.60 -0.37 18.42
N ARG A 322 4.33 -0.16 17.34
CA ARG A 322 3.93 -0.64 16.00
C ARG A 322 3.95 -2.16 15.86
N GLU A 323 4.79 -2.85 16.68
CA GLU A 323 4.87 -4.32 16.64
C GLU A 323 3.62 -4.98 17.24
N LYS A 324 2.91 -4.26 18.12
CA LYS A 324 1.66 -4.71 18.72
C LYS A 324 0.42 -4.18 18.02
N LEU A 325 0.60 -3.24 17.09
CA LEU A 325 -0.50 -2.62 16.37
C LEU A 325 -1.18 -3.63 15.43
N GLU A 326 -2.49 -3.83 15.60
CA GLU A 326 -3.38 -4.59 14.72
C GLU A 326 -4.25 -3.63 13.90
N PRO A 327 -3.75 -3.02 12.80
CA PRO A 327 -4.43 -1.88 12.17
C PRO A 327 -5.81 -2.23 11.61
N VAL A 328 -6.00 -3.41 11.03
CA VAL A 328 -7.30 -3.84 10.49
C VAL A 328 -8.31 -4.04 11.60
N LYS A 329 -7.93 -4.69 12.70
CA LYS A 329 -8.77 -4.85 13.89
C LYS A 329 -9.15 -3.49 14.49
N LEU A 330 -8.19 -2.56 14.59
CA LEU A 330 -8.41 -1.17 15.03
C LEU A 330 -9.49 -0.51 14.17
N GLY A 331 -9.35 -0.58 12.84
CA GLY A 331 -10.31 0.01 11.90
C GLY A 331 -11.73 -0.53 12.10
N PHE A 332 -11.88 -1.86 12.20
CA PHE A 332 -13.21 -2.46 12.44
C PHE A 332 -13.77 -2.15 13.83
N ILE A 333 -12.95 -2.07 14.86
CA ILE A 333 -13.42 -1.66 16.21
C ILE A 333 -13.97 -0.23 16.16
N ILE A 334 -13.30 0.71 15.48
CA ILE A 334 -13.80 2.08 15.33
C ILE A 334 -15.11 2.07 14.52
N ILE A 335 -15.21 1.31 13.43
CA ILE A 335 -16.45 1.18 12.62
C ILE A 335 -17.61 0.66 13.47
N ILE A 336 -17.42 -0.45 14.18
CA ILE A 336 -18.44 -1.06 15.04
C ILE A 336 -18.87 -0.10 16.16
N THR A 337 -17.90 0.60 16.77
CA THR A 337 -18.17 1.58 17.82
C THR A 337 -19.00 2.76 17.30
N LEU A 338 -18.63 3.33 16.14
CA LEU A 338 -19.38 4.41 15.52
C LEU A 338 -20.80 3.99 15.13
N TYR A 339 -20.95 2.80 14.54
CA TYR A 339 -22.26 2.28 14.18
C TYR A 339 -23.19 2.09 15.39
N LYS A 340 -22.64 1.58 16.52
CA LYS A 340 -23.40 1.40 17.76
C LYS A 340 -23.77 2.71 18.45
N MET A 341 -22.88 3.70 18.44
CA MET A 341 -23.10 4.99 19.09
C MET A 341 -23.98 5.93 18.24
N TYR A 342 -23.88 5.85 16.93
CA TYR A 342 -24.51 6.79 15.99
C TYR A 342 -25.21 6.05 14.82
N PRO A 343 -26.19 5.18 15.12
CA PRO A 343 -26.79 4.31 14.08
C PRO A 343 -27.62 5.07 13.04
N GLN A 344 -28.02 6.32 13.32
CA GLN A 344 -28.78 7.16 12.40
C GLN A 344 -27.86 8.03 11.52
N GLU A 345 -26.71 8.40 12.05
CA GLU A 345 -25.76 9.31 11.40
C GLU A 345 -24.71 8.55 10.58
N PHE A 346 -24.25 7.39 11.08
CA PHE A 346 -23.13 6.67 10.47
C PHE A 346 -23.60 5.72 9.36
N ASP A 347 -23.22 6.02 8.12
CA ASP A 347 -23.57 5.26 6.92
C ASP A 347 -22.62 4.05 6.71
N ILE A 348 -22.87 2.97 7.45
CA ILE A 348 -22.05 1.76 7.40
C ILE A 348 -22.13 1.05 6.03
N ASP A 349 -23.23 1.20 5.27
CA ASP A 349 -23.40 0.51 3.99
C ASP A 349 -22.34 0.91 2.96
N LYS A 350 -21.77 2.11 3.08
CA LYS A 350 -20.64 2.55 2.25
C LYS A 350 -19.36 1.76 2.48
N LEU A 351 -19.25 0.99 3.56
CA LEU A 351 -18.12 0.08 3.79
C LEU A 351 -17.94 -0.94 2.66
N TRP A 352 -19.04 -1.30 2.00
CA TRP A 352 -19.05 -2.20 0.84
C TRP A 352 -18.07 -1.75 -0.26
N HIS A 353 -17.90 -0.45 -0.48
CA HIS A 353 -17.01 0.05 -1.53
C HIS A 353 -15.56 -0.37 -1.37
N ILE A 354 -15.13 -0.64 -0.14
CA ILE A 354 -13.76 -1.05 0.18
C ILE A 354 -13.67 -2.55 0.47
N THR A 355 -14.62 -3.08 1.27
CA THR A 355 -14.60 -4.50 1.65
C THR A 355 -15.13 -5.43 0.57
N ARG A 356 -16.04 -4.95 -0.28
CA ARG A 356 -16.77 -5.73 -1.27
C ARG A 356 -17.54 -6.91 -0.65
N SER A 357 -17.98 -6.77 0.59
CA SER A 357 -18.69 -7.83 1.33
C SER A 357 -19.94 -7.28 2.00
N GLN A 358 -21.08 -7.63 1.45
CA GLN A 358 -22.37 -7.32 2.07
C GLN A 358 -22.58 -8.16 3.34
N ASP A 359 -22.15 -9.44 3.30
CA ASP A 359 -22.27 -10.35 4.45
C ASP A 359 -21.57 -9.76 5.69
N LEU A 360 -20.36 -9.20 5.52
CA LEU A 360 -19.63 -8.57 6.61
C LEU A 360 -20.37 -7.36 7.21
N ILE A 361 -21.04 -6.56 6.37
CA ILE A 361 -21.84 -5.43 6.84
C ILE A 361 -23.04 -5.93 7.65
N GLU A 362 -23.73 -6.96 7.16
CA GLU A 362 -24.86 -7.56 7.87
C GLU A 362 -24.43 -8.23 9.19
N GLU A 363 -23.27 -8.89 9.23
CA GLU A 363 -22.70 -9.42 10.46
C GLU A 363 -22.47 -8.31 11.51
N ILE A 364 -21.92 -7.15 11.08
CA ILE A 364 -21.73 -6.01 11.98
C ILE A 364 -23.07 -5.44 12.45
N LYS A 365 -24.07 -5.30 11.56
CA LYS A 365 -25.41 -4.83 11.90
C LYS A 365 -26.14 -5.75 12.87
N ASN A 366 -25.87 -7.05 12.76
CA ASN A 366 -26.44 -8.09 13.65
C ASN A 366 -25.63 -8.27 14.95
N ASP A 367 -24.78 -7.30 15.29
CA ASP A 367 -23.99 -7.25 16.54
C ASP A 367 -22.97 -8.38 16.69
N THR A 368 -22.50 -8.97 15.61
CA THR A 368 -21.40 -9.94 15.62
C THR A 368 -20.16 -9.28 16.25
N SER A 369 -19.59 -9.92 17.26
CA SER A 369 -18.44 -9.37 17.95
C SER A 369 -17.19 -9.35 17.07
N ILE A 370 -16.29 -8.39 17.28
CA ILE A 370 -15.02 -8.33 16.56
C ILE A 370 -14.19 -9.62 16.75
N ALA A 371 -14.32 -10.29 17.88
CA ALA A 371 -13.61 -11.54 18.15
C ALA A 371 -14.12 -12.69 17.26
N GLU A 372 -15.42 -12.75 17.01
CA GLU A 372 -16.03 -13.73 16.10
C GLU A 372 -15.64 -13.46 14.67
N LEU A 373 -15.72 -12.20 14.21
CA LEU A 373 -15.26 -11.80 12.87
C LEU A 373 -13.81 -12.21 12.63
N ILE A 374 -12.90 -11.89 13.56
CA ILE A 374 -11.49 -12.25 13.44
C ILE A 374 -11.28 -13.78 13.43
N LYS A 375 -12.03 -14.51 14.25
CA LYS A 375 -11.97 -15.99 14.27
C LYS A 375 -12.31 -16.59 12.90
N ASP A 376 -13.31 -16.03 12.20
CA ASP A 376 -13.68 -16.49 10.89
C ASP A 376 -12.68 -16.08 9.81
N TRP A 377 -12.16 -14.85 9.87
CA TRP A 377 -11.09 -14.41 8.97
C TRP A 377 -9.82 -15.27 9.10
N ASN A 378 -9.46 -15.67 10.31
CA ASN A 378 -8.24 -16.46 10.55
C ASN A 378 -8.26 -17.81 9.84
N LYS A 379 -9.43 -18.42 9.62
CA LYS A 379 -9.55 -19.66 8.83
C LYS A 379 -9.07 -19.45 7.39
N ASP A 380 -9.53 -18.36 6.76
CA ASP A 380 -9.15 -18.02 5.40
C ASP A 380 -7.70 -17.51 5.34
N LEU A 381 -7.25 -16.78 6.35
CA LEU A 381 -5.86 -16.30 6.45
C LEU A 381 -4.86 -17.45 6.58
N ASP A 382 -5.20 -18.55 7.24
CA ASP A 382 -4.33 -19.73 7.32
C ASP A 382 -4.18 -20.40 5.94
N VAL A 383 -5.25 -20.48 5.18
CA VAL A 383 -5.21 -20.95 3.79
C VAL A 383 -4.34 -20.02 2.93
N PHE A 384 -4.55 -18.72 3.06
CA PHE A 384 -3.76 -17.72 2.31
C PHE A 384 -2.28 -17.76 2.71
N ARG A 385 -1.95 -17.89 4.00
CA ARG A 385 -0.57 -18.02 4.51
C ARG A 385 0.16 -19.18 3.86
N ASN A 386 -0.48 -20.34 3.78
CA ASN A 386 0.08 -21.54 3.14
C ASN A 386 0.22 -21.37 1.61
N ASN A 387 -0.74 -20.68 0.97
CA ASN A 387 -0.67 -20.46 -0.46
C ASN A 387 0.43 -19.45 -0.82
N ARG A 388 0.48 -18.27 -0.15
CA ARG A 388 1.47 -17.24 -0.43
C ARG A 388 2.91 -17.73 -0.22
N ALA A 389 3.13 -18.66 0.72
CA ALA A 389 4.46 -19.20 1.03
C ALA A 389 5.22 -19.72 -0.21
N LYS A 390 4.49 -20.16 -1.24
CA LYS A 390 5.07 -20.67 -2.51
C LYS A 390 5.68 -19.54 -3.36
N TYR A 391 5.32 -18.31 -3.10
CA TYR A 391 5.67 -17.14 -3.92
C TYR A 391 6.59 -16.16 -3.18
N LEU A 392 6.92 -16.44 -1.90
CA LEU A 392 7.80 -15.58 -1.12
C LEU A 392 9.23 -15.67 -1.64
N LEU A 393 9.85 -14.51 -1.87
CA LEU A 393 11.17 -14.38 -2.48
C LEU A 393 12.28 -14.05 -1.48
N TYR A 394 11.90 -13.63 -0.28
CA TYR A 394 12.81 -13.08 0.73
C TYR A 394 12.67 -13.81 2.07
N PRO A 395 13.74 -13.85 2.90
CA PRO A 395 13.72 -14.49 4.22
C PRO A 395 12.91 -13.70 5.26
#